data_76407d9cb49c2646352eb6d1c3e185bd
#
_entry.id   76407d9cb49c2646352eb6d1c3e185bd
#
_cell.length_a   1.000
_cell.length_b   1.000
_cell.length_c   1.000
_cell.angle_alpha   90.00
_cell.angle_beta   90.00
_cell.angle_gamma   90.00
#
_symmetry.space_group_name_H-M   'P 1'
#
loop_
_entity.id
_entity.type
_entity.pdbx_description
1 polymer ?
#
loop_
_entity_poly.entity_id
_entity_poly.type
_entity_poly.pdbx_seq_one_letter_code
_entity_poly.pdbx_strand_id
1 'polypeptide(L)'
;GSGGGTSAKDELGNPITKTGWLSDHQPGDRSLVQGLKGDPTYIIVQNDGNISNFGLNAICTHLGCVVPWDSGANKFICPCHGSQYDTNGKVVRGPAPLSLALAHVDIEEEAVLVKQWSETDFRTNEKPWWA
;
A
#
# COMPACT_ATOMS: atom_id res chain seq x y z
N GLY A 1 -13.09 16.13 -7.45
CA GLY A 1 -13.36 15.31 -7.07
C GLY A 1 -14.41 14.86 -6.09
N SER A 2 -15.53 14.52 -6.61
CA SER A 2 -16.58 13.98 -5.79
C SER A 2 -16.24 12.59 -5.22
N GLY A 3 -15.10 12.03 -5.58
CA GLY A 3 -14.78 10.68 -5.24
C GLY A 3 -14.41 10.41 -3.79
N GLY A 4 -14.24 11.43 -2.98
CA GLY A 4 -13.94 11.26 -1.58
C GLY A 4 -12.59 10.64 -1.28
N GLY A 5 -11.67 10.64 -2.23
CA GLY A 5 -10.31 10.15 -1.99
C GLY A 5 -9.53 11.08 -1.07
N THR A 6 -8.56 10.50 -0.37
CA THR A 6 -7.65 11.25 0.50
C THR A 6 -6.33 11.45 -0.25
N SER A 7 -5.81 12.67 -0.26
CA SER A 7 -4.49 12.93 -0.85
C SER A 7 -3.42 12.17 -0.06
N ALA A 8 -2.63 11.36 -0.76
CA ALA A 8 -1.47 10.73 -0.14
C ALA A 8 -0.44 11.80 0.20
N LYS A 9 0.15 11.71 1.38
CA LYS A 9 1.09 12.71 1.88
C LYS A 9 2.40 12.06 2.27
N ASP A 10 3.48 12.84 2.17
CA ASP A 10 4.77 12.37 2.64
C ASP A 10 4.86 12.45 4.17
N GLU A 11 6.00 12.08 4.72
CA GLU A 11 6.20 12.09 6.18
C GLU A 11 6.11 13.48 6.80
N LEU A 12 6.24 14.53 5.98
CA LEU A 12 6.13 15.91 6.42
C LEU A 12 4.70 16.44 6.33
N GLY A 13 3.77 15.65 5.78
CA GLY A 13 2.39 16.05 5.60
C GLY A 13 2.11 16.81 4.31
N ASN A 14 3.06 16.83 3.39
CA ASN A 14 2.87 17.49 2.09
C ASN A 14 2.28 16.51 1.08
N PRO A 15 1.30 16.95 0.27
CA PRO A 15 0.75 16.06 -0.75
C PRO A 15 1.82 15.62 -1.74
N ILE A 16 1.81 14.34 -2.11
CA ILE A 16 2.73 13.82 -3.12
C ILE A 16 2.11 13.97 -4.51
N THR A 17 2.98 14.06 -5.52
CA THR A 17 2.54 14.13 -6.92
C THR A 17 3.09 12.93 -7.68
N LYS A 18 2.41 12.57 -8.77
CA LYS A 18 2.85 11.46 -9.62
C LYS A 18 4.28 11.70 -10.13
N THR A 19 4.52 12.85 -10.74
CA THR A 19 5.85 13.16 -11.32
C THR A 19 6.92 13.19 -10.24
N GLY A 20 6.64 13.85 -9.11
CA GLY A 20 7.60 13.92 -8.00
C GLY A 20 7.90 12.56 -7.42
N TRP A 21 6.88 11.72 -7.25
CA TRP A 21 7.07 10.37 -6.72
C TRP A 21 7.92 9.51 -7.66
N LEU A 22 7.60 9.53 -8.96
CA LEU A 22 8.34 8.73 -9.94
C LEU A 22 9.77 9.24 -10.14
N SER A 23 10.02 10.52 -9.88
CA SER A 23 11.38 11.07 -9.92
C SER A 23 12.25 10.56 -8.79
N ASP A 24 11.65 10.30 -7.62
CA ASP A 24 12.37 9.87 -6.42
C ASP A 24 12.40 8.36 -6.24
N HIS A 25 11.58 7.62 -6.99
CA HIS A 25 11.42 6.17 -6.81
C HIS A 25 11.57 5.46 -8.14
N GLN A 26 12.22 4.30 -8.12
CA GLN A 26 12.48 3.51 -9.31
C GLN A 26 11.37 2.49 -9.55
N PRO A 27 11.24 1.95 -10.78
CA PRO A 27 10.30 0.85 -11.03
C PRO A 27 10.52 -0.31 -10.07
N GLY A 28 9.44 -0.82 -9.52
CA GLY A 28 9.48 -1.90 -8.53
C GLY A 28 9.59 -1.42 -7.10
N ASP A 29 9.76 -0.12 -6.88
CA ASP A 29 9.87 0.43 -5.53
C ASP A 29 8.52 0.43 -4.80
N ARG A 30 8.60 0.25 -3.48
CA ARG A 30 7.45 0.34 -2.59
C ARG A 30 7.83 1.20 -1.40
N SER A 31 7.17 2.33 -1.23
CA SER A 31 7.50 3.27 -0.17
C SER A 31 6.25 3.75 0.54
N LEU A 32 6.41 4.10 1.81
CA LEU A 32 5.30 4.50 2.66
C LEU A 32 4.91 5.95 2.47
N VAL A 33 3.60 6.18 2.45
CA VAL A 33 3.02 7.52 2.51
C VAL A 33 1.93 7.51 3.57
N GLN A 34 1.46 8.68 3.94
CA GLN A 34 0.27 8.80 4.77
C GLN A 34 -0.96 8.66 3.87
N GLY A 35 -1.67 7.56 4.03
CA GLY A 35 -2.85 7.25 3.23
C GLY A 35 -4.14 7.58 3.96
N LEU A 36 -5.10 6.67 3.90
CA LEU A 36 -6.40 6.85 4.55
C LEU A 36 -6.21 7.03 6.07
N LYS A 37 -6.82 8.06 6.62
CA LYS A 37 -6.76 8.39 8.06
C LYS A 37 -5.32 8.53 8.58
N GLY A 38 -4.39 8.86 7.70
CA GLY A 38 -2.98 8.97 8.08
C GLY A 38 -2.26 7.65 8.26
N ASP A 39 -2.89 6.52 7.96
CA ASP A 39 -2.26 5.20 8.11
C ASP A 39 -1.11 5.05 7.12
N PRO A 40 -0.02 4.36 7.52
CA PRO A 40 1.06 4.09 6.59
C PRO A 40 0.56 3.18 5.46
N THR A 41 0.77 3.62 4.24
CA THR A 41 0.30 2.92 3.04
C THR A 41 1.44 2.88 2.03
N TYR A 42 1.66 1.71 1.43
CA TYR A 42 2.67 1.56 0.39
C TYR A 42 2.12 2.03 -0.95
N ILE A 43 2.84 2.92 -1.59
CA ILE A 43 2.63 3.27 -2.99
C ILE A 43 3.62 2.46 -3.82
N ILE A 44 3.11 1.73 -4.79
CA ILE A 44 3.89 0.79 -5.58
C ILE A 44 4.19 1.41 -6.94
N VAL A 45 5.46 1.44 -7.33
CA VAL A 45 5.86 1.83 -8.68
C VAL A 45 5.99 0.56 -9.51
N GLN A 46 5.18 0.46 -10.57
CA GLN A 46 5.18 -0.72 -11.44
C GLN A 46 6.46 -0.76 -12.30
N ASN A 47 6.74 -1.93 -12.85
CA ASN A 47 7.92 -2.11 -13.68
C ASN A 47 7.91 -1.27 -14.96
N ASP A 48 6.73 -0.80 -15.37
CA ASP A 48 6.59 0.08 -16.54
C ASP A 48 6.82 1.56 -16.18
N GLY A 49 7.13 1.86 -14.94
CA GLY A 49 7.41 3.22 -14.49
C GLY A 49 6.18 4.02 -14.07
N ASN A 50 5.02 3.40 -13.97
CA ASN A 50 3.80 4.06 -13.53
C ASN A 50 3.45 3.66 -12.09
N ILE A 51 2.73 4.53 -11.40
CA ILE A 51 2.21 4.21 -10.06
C ILE A 51 1.08 3.19 -10.23
N SER A 52 1.11 2.13 -9.41
CA SER A 52 0.07 1.11 -9.40
C SER A 52 -1.28 1.71 -9.01
N ASN A 53 -2.37 1.13 -9.53
CA ASN A 53 -3.73 1.56 -9.19
C ASN A 53 -4.19 1.04 -7.83
N PHE A 54 -3.34 0.33 -7.10
CA PHE A 54 -3.65 -0.08 -5.73
C PHE A 54 -2.44 0.17 -4.84
N GLY A 55 -2.72 0.40 -3.56
CA GLY A 55 -1.72 0.48 -2.53
C GLY A 55 -2.00 -0.53 -1.44
N LEU A 56 -1.07 -0.69 -0.51
CA LEU A 56 -1.18 -1.65 0.58
C LEU A 56 -1.07 -0.91 1.92
N ASN A 57 -2.04 -1.14 2.80
CA ASN A 57 -1.95 -0.65 4.17
C ASN A 57 -0.86 -1.46 4.87
N ALA A 58 0.11 -0.76 5.45
CA ALA A 58 1.30 -1.40 6.02
C ALA A 58 1.10 -1.93 7.44
N ILE A 59 -0.10 -1.83 7.98
CA ILE A 59 -0.38 -2.29 9.34
C ILE A 59 -0.53 -3.81 9.34
N CYS A 60 0.32 -4.48 10.13
CA CYS A 60 0.25 -5.93 10.28
C CYS A 60 -1.09 -6.34 10.88
N THR A 61 -1.73 -7.35 10.30
CA THR A 61 -3.06 -7.80 10.73
C THR A 61 -3.03 -8.57 12.05
N HIS A 62 -1.84 -8.90 12.58
CA HIS A 62 -1.71 -9.63 13.84
C HIS A 62 -1.70 -8.69 15.05
N LEU A 63 -0.74 -7.78 15.12
CA LEU A 63 -0.56 -6.89 16.28
C LEU A 63 -0.47 -5.41 15.93
N GLY A 64 -0.77 -5.03 14.71
CA GLY A 64 -0.76 -3.62 14.31
C GLY A 64 0.63 -3.02 14.10
N CYS A 65 1.67 -3.85 13.98
CA CYS A 65 3.01 -3.35 13.66
C CYS A 65 3.08 -2.90 12.20
N VAL A 66 3.89 -1.88 11.93
CA VAL A 66 4.14 -1.47 10.55
C VAL A 66 5.06 -2.50 9.88
N VAL A 67 4.64 -3.02 8.74
CA VAL A 67 5.36 -4.06 8.01
C VAL A 67 6.31 -3.42 6.99
N PRO A 68 7.63 -3.61 7.11
CA PRO A 68 8.57 -3.08 6.11
C PRO A 68 8.61 -3.96 4.85
N TRP A 69 8.95 -3.32 3.73
CA TRP A 69 9.22 -4.02 2.48
C TRP A 69 10.67 -4.50 2.45
N ASP A 70 10.87 -5.78 2.18
CA ASP A 70 12.21 -6.36 2.01
C ASP A 70 12.43 -6.62 0.52
N SER A 71 13.21 -5.76 -0.12
CA SER A 71 13.49 -5.88 -1.55
C SER A 71 14.38 -7.07 -1.89
N GLY A 72 15.22 -7.49 -0.96
CA GLY A 72 16.07 -8.66 -1.16
C GLY A 72 15.29 -9.96 -1.19
N ALA A 73 14.22 -10.05 -0.40
CA ALA A 73 13.35 -11.22 -0.36
C ALA A 73 12.11 -11.07 -1.26
N ASN A 74 11.85 -9.88 -1.80
CA ASN A 74 10.63 -9.53 -2.53
C ASN A 74 9.38 -9.84 -1.72
N LYS A 75 9.41 -9.52 -0.44
CA LYS A 75 8.30 -9.78 0.50
C LYS A 75 8.20 -8.66 1.51
N PHE A 76 6.99 -8.50 2.05
CA PHE A 76 6.80 -7.70 3.25
C PHE A 76 6.97 -8.62 4.45
N ILE A 77 7.85 -8.26 5.37
CA ILE A 77 8.16 -9.10 6.54
C ILE A 77 7.92 -8.28 7.80
N CYS A 78 6.97 -8.74 8.61
CA CYS A 78 6.66 -8.08 9.87
C CYS A 78 7.75 -8.42 10.91
N PRO A 79 8.42 -7.40 11.48
CA PRO A 79 9.51 -7.68 12.44
C PRO A 79 9.03 -8.14 13.79
N CYS A 80 7.75 -7.95 14.12
CA CYS A 80 7.22 -8.27 15.43
C CYS A 80 7.14 -9.78 15.67
N HIS A 81 6.66 -10.54 14.68
CA HIS A 81 6.48 -12.00 14.81
C HIS A 81 6.85 -12.76 13.55
N GLY A 82 7.47 -12.11 12.58
CA GLY A 82 7.94 -12.76 11.37
C GLY A 82 6.88 -13.11 10.34
N SER A 83 5.69 -12.54 10.46
CA SER A 83 4.66 -12.73 9.43
C SER A 83 5.15 -12.22 8.07
N GLN A 84 4.85 -12.94 7.01
CA GLN A 84 5.31 -12.60 5.66
C GLN A 84 4.15 -12.41 4.71
N TYR A 85 4.31 -11.46 3.82
CA TYR A 85 3.32 -11.14 2.78
C TYR A 85 4.05 -11.06 1.44
N ASP A 86 3.38 -11.49 0.37
CA ASP A 86 4.00 -11.44 -0.97
C ASP A 86 4.05 -10.00 -1.52
N THR A 87 4.45 -9.87 -2.79
CA THR A 87 4.57 -8.56 -3.45
C THR A 87 3.25 -7.80 -3.52
N ASN A 88 2.12 -8.49 -3.43
CA ASN A 88 0.79 -7.88 -3.44
C ASN A 88 0.19 -7.76 -2.04
N GLY A 89 0.98 -8.06 -1.01
CA GLY A 89 0.51 -7.97 0.37
C GLY A 89 -0.36 -9.14 0.80
N LYS A 90 -0.42 -10.23 0.02
CA LYS A 90 -1.13 -11.43 0.43
C LYS A 90 -0.32 -12.18 1.48
N VAL A 91 -0.95 -12.55 2.59
CA VAL A 91 -0.27 -13.30 3.64
C VAL A 91 0.17 -14.66 3.11
N VAL A 92 1.47 -14.96 3.28
CA VAL A 92 2.04 -16.25 2.85
C VAL A 92 2.61 -17.04 4.02
N ARG A 93 2.83 -16.37 5.17
CA ARG A 93 3.32 -17.03 6.37
C ARG A 93 2.81 -16.28 7.61
N GLY A 94 2.18 -17.03 8.53
CA GLY A 94 1.66 -16.48 9.78
C GLY A 94 2.75 -16.27 10.81
N PRO A 95 2.40 -15.65 11.99
CA PRO A 95 1.10 -15.77 12.66
C PRO A 95 -0.01 -14.82 12.21
N ALA A 96 0.25 -13.87 11.32
CA ALA A 96 -0.83 -13.00 10.85
C ALA A 96 -1.92 -13.80 10.14
N PRO A 97 -3.18 -13.67 10.54
CA PRO A 97 -4.27 -14.46 9.96
C PRO A 97 -4.78 -13.94 8.62
N LEU A 98 -4.48 -12.68 8.30
CA LEU A 98 -5.08 -11.98 7.17
C LEU A 98 -4.03 -11.25 6.35
N SER A 99 -4.35 -11.02 5.07
CA SER A 99 -3.48 -10.24 4.18
C SER A 99 -3.53 -8.76 4.52
N LEU A 100 -2.54 -7.99 4.04
CA LEU A 100 -2.56 -6.54 4.19
C LEU A 100 -3.76 -5.95 3.46
N ALA A 101 -4.38 -4.92 4.05
CA ALA A 101 -5.53 -4.28 3.45
C ALA A 101 -5.14 -3.58 2.14
N LEU A 102 -6.04 -3.63 1.16
CA LEU A 102 -5.86 -2.92 -0.11
C LEU A 102 -6.46 -1.52 -0.02
N ALA A 103 -5.93 -0.63 -0.84
CA ALA A 103 -6.51 0.69 -1.06
C ALA A 103 -6.44 1.03 -2.54
N HIS A 104 -7.42 1.75 -3.06
CA HIS A 104 -7.36 2.28 -4.41
C HIS A 104 -6.39 3.44 -4.46
N VAL A 105 -5.59 3.51 -5.51
CA VAL A 105 -4.70 4.64 -5.76
C VAL A 105 -5.10 5.25 -7.10
N ASP A 106 -5.56 6.49 -7.07
CA ASP A 106 -5.95 7.23 -8.26
C ASP A 106 -5.03 8.42 -8.48
N ILE A 107 -4.83 8.77 -9.73
CA ILE A 107 -4.05 9.95 -10.09
C ILE A 107 -5.00 10.95 -10.77
N GLU A 108 -5.12 12.14 -10.18
CA GLU A 108 -5.91 13.23 -10.74
C GLU A 108 -5.04 14.48 -10.82
N GLU A 109 -4.75 14.97 -12.04
CA GLU A 109 -3.94 16.17 -12.25
C GLU A 109 -2.64 16.13 -11.44
N GLU A 110 -1.90 15.03 -11.52
CA GLU A 110 -0.67 14.76 -10.77
C GLU A 110 -0.87 14.47 -9.28
N ALA A 111 -2.06 14.67 -8.73
CA ALA A 111 -2.31 14.35 -7.33
C ALA A 111 -2.50 12.86 -7.14
N VAL A 112 -1.80 12.27 -6.17
CA VAL A 112 -1.96 10.87 -5.82
C VAL A 112 -3.01 10.77 -4.72
N LEU A 113 -4.11 10.08 -5.01
CA LEU A 113 -5.24 9.94 -4.10
C LEU A 113 -5.39 8.49 -3.66
N VAL A 114 -5.73 8.29 -2.39
CA VAL A 114 -5.96 6.98 -1.82
C VAL A 114 -7.43 6.87 -1.42
N LYS A 115 -8.09 5.79 -1.86
CA LYS A 115 -9.50 5.52 -1.54
C LYS A 115 -9.63 4.15 -0.92
N GLN A 116 -10.68 3.97 -0.12
CA GLN A 116 -10.94 2.67 0.49
C GLN A 116 -11.28 1.63 -0.57
N TRP A 117 -10.68 0.45 -0.44
CA TRP A 117 -10.99 -0.70 -1.29
C TRP A 117 -12.11 -1.49 -0.66
N SER A 118 -13.28 -1.48 -1.27
CA SER A 118 -14.45 -2.20 -0.76
C SER A 118 -14.92 -3.31 -1.70
N GLU A 119 -14.26 -3.47 -2.85
CA GLU A 119 -14.59 -4.50 -3.82
C GLU A 119 -13.92 -5.83 -3.40
N THR A 120 -14.21 -6.90 -4.15
CA THR A 120 -13.60 -8.20 -3.91
C THR A 120 -12.08 -8.12 -3.92
N ASP A 121 -11.45 -8.79 -2.97
CA ASP A 121 -9.99 -8.89 -2.90
C ASP A 121 -9.50 -9.77 -4.05
N PHE A 122 -8.81 -9.17 -5.02
CA PHE A 122 -8.37 -9.89 -6.22
C PHE A 122 -7.32 -10.98 -5.90
N ARG A 123 -6.70 -10.91 -4.73
CA ARG A 123 -5.69 -11.90 -4.34
C ARG A 123 -6.29 -13.23 -3.88
N THR A 124 -7.50 -13.17 -3.31
CA THR A 124 -8.17 -14.33 -2.72
C THR A 124 -9.51 -14.63 -3.33
N ASN A 125 -10.07 -13.70 -4.14
CA ASN A 125 -11.44 -13.76 -4.69
C ASN A 125 -12.52 -13.79 -3.60
N GLU A 126 -12.21 -13.26 -2.43
CA GLU A 126 -13.12 -13.22 -1.30
C GLU A 126 -13.46 -11.78 -0.94
N LYS A 127 -14.45 -11.59 -0.07
CA LYS A 127 -14.76 -10.28 0.45
C LYS A 127 -13.57 -9.74 1.24
N PRO A 128 -13.26 -8.45 1.11
CA PRO A 128 -12.18 -7.88 1.88
C PRO A 128 -12.54 -7.86 3.37
N TRP A 129 -11.62 -8.33 4.19
CA TRP A 129 -11.85 -8.40 5.65
C TRP A 129 -11.91 -7.02 6.30
N TRP A 130 -11.36 -6.01 5.63
CA TRP A 130 -11.30 -4.63 6.15
C TRP A 130 -12.51 -3.78 5.73
N ALA A 131 -13.39 -4.29 4.90
CA ALA A 131 -14.56 -3.58 4.39
C ALA A 131 -15.81 -3.84 5.23
#